data_6ff171622ad31a91c4be4d16fa4641b3
#
_entry.id   6ff171622ad31a91c4be4d16fa4641b3
#
_cell.length_a   1.000
_cell.length_b   1.000
_cell.length_c   1.000
_cell.angle_alpha   90.00
_cell.angle_beta   90.00
_cell.angle_gamma   90.00
#
_symmetry.space_group_name_H-M   'P 1'
#
loop_
_entity.id
_entity.type
_entity.pdbx_description
1 polymer ?
#
loop_
_entity_poly.entity_id
_entity_poly.type
_entity_poly.pdbx_seq_one_letter_code
_entity_poly.pdbx_strand_id
1 'polypeptide(L)'
;MLMASGPDRYLVVGNPIAHSRSPEIHAAFAAQTGQHILYERRLIETDPPEAFAAAMRHFFQDEGGRGANVTLPFKEAAFRLADERSPRAEAAGAANTLCFIEGRIIADNTDGAGLVDDIQRRLGVSLQGLRVTVLGAGGAARSLML
;
A
#
# COMPACT_ATOMS: atom_id res chain seq x y z
N MET A 1 -16.15 30.93 -8.67
CA MET A 1 -14.69 30.84 -8.47
C MET A 1 -14.45 29.55 -7.71
N LEU A 2 -14.13 28.46 -8.43
CA LEU A 2 -13.80 27.18 -7.81
C LEU A 2 -12.51 27.40 -7.04
N MET A 3 -12.56 27.29 -5.73
CA MET A 3 -11.37 27.21 -4.88
C MET A 3 -10.60 25.99 -5.38
N ALA A 4 -9.38 26.19 -5.83
CA ALA A 4 -8.49 25.07 -6.13
C ALA A 4 -8.38 24.24 -4.86
N SER A 5 -8.93 23.04 -4.85
CA SER A 5 -8.71 22.09 -3.76
C SER A 5 -7.21 21.87 -3.66
N GLY A 6 -6.67 21.88 -2.43
CA GLY A 6 -5.26 21.54 -2.19
C GLY A 6 -4.89 20.19 -2.82
N PRO A 7 -3.63 19.81 -2.80
CA PRO A 7 -3.20 18.51 -3.34
C PRO A 7 -3.88 17.35 -2.62
N ASP A 8 -4.23 16.31 -3.36
CA ASP A 8 -4.66 15.06 -2.76
C ASP A 8 -3.51 14.45 -1.95
N ARG A 9 -3.79 14.03 -0.71
CA ARG A 9 -2.75 13.59 0.23
C ARG A 9 -2.64 12.09 0.30
N TYR A 10 -1.40 11.62 0.19
CA TYR A 10 -1.04 10.21 0.25
C TYR A 10 0.18 9.97 1.14
N LEU A 11 0.31 8.77 1.67
CA LEU A 11 1.44 8.36 2.50
C LEU A 11 2.06 7.04 2.02
N VAL A 12 3.34 6.85 2.36
CA VAL A 12 3.89 5.53 2.61
C VAL A 12 4.23 5.40 4.09
N VAL A 13 3.74 4.33 4.72
CA VAL A 13 3.91 4.09 6.15
C VAL A 13 4.66 2.80 6.42
N GLY A 14 5.52 2.82 7.43
CA GLY A 14 6.33 1.66 7.82
C GLY A 14 7.26 2.00 8.98
N ASN A 15 8.04 1.01 9.42
CA ASN A 15 9.09 1.19 10.40
C ASN A 15 10.19 0.12 10.21
N PRO A 16 11.38 0.50 9.69
CA PRO A 16 11.78 1.83 9.24
C PRO A 16 11.17 2.24 7.89
N ILE A 17 11.11 3.54 7.59
CA ILE A 17 10.51 4.05 6.35
C ILE A 17 11.38 5.07 5.60
N ALA A 18 12.45 5.57 6.21
CA ALA A 18 13.28 6.64 5.66
C ALA A 18 13.84 6.32 4.25
N HIS A 19 14.07 5.06 3.94
CA HIS A 19 14.66 4.61 2.66
C HIS A 19 13.65 4.36 1.55
N SER A 20 12.34 4.50 1.82
CA SER A 20 11.31 4.29 0.80
C SER A 20 11.45 5.29 -0.36
N ARG A 21 11.43 4.79 -1.59
CA ARG A 21 11.46 5.59 -2.83
C ARG A 21 10.05 5.94 -3.34
N SER A 22 9.01 5.56 -2.60
CA SER A 22 7.62 5.78 -3.01
C SER A 22 7.28 7.25 -3.28
N PRO A 23 7.74 8.24 -2.50
CA PRO A 23 7.43 9.64 -2.80
C PRO A 23 7.98 10.09 -4.15
N GLU A 24 9.22 9.73 -4.48
CA GLU A 24 9.84 10.09 -5.76
C GLU A 24 9.14 9.40 -6.94
N ILE A 25 8.75 8.15 -6.78
CA ILE A 25 8.04 7.38 -7.80
C ILE A 25 6.64 7.97 -8.03
N HIS A 26 5.89 8.26 -6.98
CA HIS A 26 4.54 8.83 -7.12
C HIS A 26 4.58 10.28 -7.62
N ALA A 27 5.60 11.06 -7.30
CA ALA A 27 5.80 12.39 -7.90
C ALA A 27 6.00 12.29 -9.42
N ALA A 28 6.79 11.31 -9.88
CA ALA A 28 6.97 11.07 -11.31
C ALA A 28 5.65 10.62 -12.00
N PHE A 29 4.88 9.75 -11.36
CA PHE A 29 3.56 9.35 -11.87
C PHE A 29 2.59 10.52 -11.94
N ALA A 30 2.54 11.35 -10.89
CA ALA A 30 1.69 12.53 -10.84
C ALA A 30 2.02 13.52 -11.96
N ALA A 31 3.32 13.74 -12.21
CA ALA A 31 3.77 14.60 -13.31
C ALA A 31 3.34 14.07 -14.69
N GLN A 32 3.41 12.74 -14.89
CA GLN A 32 3.00 12.11 -16.15
C GLN A 32 1.48 12.13 -16.38
N THR A 33 0.70 12.09 -15.30
CA THR A 33 -0.77 12.01 -15.34
C THR A 33 -1.46 13.34 -15.08
N GLY A 34 -0.71 14.42 -14.84
CA GLY A 34 -1.25 15.74 -14.55
C GLY A 34 -1.99 15.83 -13.21
N GLN A 35 -1.66 14.96 -12.26
CA GLN A 35 -2.29 14.95 -10.93
C GLN A 35 -1.54 15.86 -9.97
N HIS A 36 -2.28 16.52 -9.07
CA HIS A 36 -1.73 17.36 -8.03
C HIS A 36 -1.81 16.63 -6.69
N ILE A 37 -0.71 15.97 -6.31
CA ILE A 37 -0.64 15.16 -5.10
C ILE A 37 0.46 15.64 -4.14
N LEU A 38 0.27 15.38 -2.86
CA LEU A 38 1.29 15.41 -1.82
C LEU A 38 1.48 13.99 -1.30
N TYR A 39 2.65 13.42 -1.53
CA TYR A 39 2.97 12.06 -1.13
C TYR A 39 4.16 12.06 -0.17
N GLU A 40 3.97 11.58 1.05
CA GLU A 40 4.95 11.70 2.14
C GLU A 40 5.29 10.34 2.76
N ARG A 41 6.47 10.25 3.40
CA ARG A 41 6.83 9.15 4.28
C ARG A 41 6.33 9.43 5.68
N ARG A 42 5.74 8.43 6.33
CA ARG A 42 5.37 8.52 7.74
C ARG A 42 5.87 7.30 8.51
N LEU A 43 6.77 7.54 9.45
CA LEU A 43 7.15 6.54 10.43
C LEU A 43 6.04 6.42 11.46
N ILE A 44 5.66 5.18 11.77
CA ILE A 44 4.73 4.88 12.85
C ILE A 44 5.44 3.94 13.83
N GLU A 45 5.32 4.22 15.12
CA GLU A 45 5.89 3.36 16.14
C GLU A 45 5.12 2.03 16.22
N THR A 46 5.82 0.98 16.60
CA THR A 46 5.24 -0.37 16.71
C THR A 46 4.60 -0.61 18.08
N ASP A 47 4.87 0.26 19.03
CA ASP A 47 4.33 0.21 20.38
C ASP A 47 3.71 1.58 20.73
N PRO A 48 2.47 1.61 21.20
CA PRO A 48 1.57 0.47 21.41
C PRO A 48 1.03 -0.12 20.10
N PRO A 49 0.54 -1.36 20.09
CA PRO A 49 0.03 -2.03 18.88
C PRO A 49 -1.07 -1.27 18.14
N GLU A 50 -1.82 -0.44 18.84
CA GLU A 50 -2.90 0.39 18.30
C GLU A 50 -2.39 1.64 17.56
N ALA A 51 -1.12 2.00 17.72
CA ALA A 51 -0.54 3.23 17.14
C ALA A 51 -0.76 3.33 15.62
N PHE A 52 -0.60 2.21 14.90
CA PHE A 52 -0.84 2.17 13.46
C PHE A 52 -2.29 2.51 13.12
N ALA A 53 -3.25 1.85 13.75
CA ALA A 53 -4.67 2.06 13.46
C ALA A 53 -5.10 3.49 13.81
N ALA A 54 -4.65 4.03 14.94
CA ALA A 54 -4.93 5.40 15.35
C ALA A 54 -4.36 6.42 14.36
N ALA A 55 -3.10 6.26 13.95
CA ALA A 55 -2.45 7.16 12.99
C ALA A 55 -3.13 7.13 11.62
N MET A 56 -3.55 5.96 11.13
CA MET A 56 -4.22 5.85 9.84
C MET A 56 -5.63 6.42 9.86
N ARG A 57 -6.40 6.21 10.94
CA ARG A 57 -7.72 6.85 11.10
C ARG A 57 -7.60 8.36 11.15
N HIS A 58 -6.68 8.90 11.94
CA HIS A 58 -6.41 10.32 11.99
C HIS A 58 -6.03 10.89 10.62
N PHE A 59 -5.13 10.23 9.89
CA PHE A 59 -4.75 10.66 8.55
C PHE A 59 -5.94 10.73 7.59
N PHE A 60 -6.79 9.72 7.57
CA PHE A 60 -7.93 9.68 6.67
C PHE A 60 -9.06 10.63 7.07
N GLN A 61 -9.38 10.71 8.36
CA GLN A 61 -10.54 11.44 8.85
C GLN A 61 -10.26 12.92 9.09
N ASP A 62 -9.06 13.25 9.59
CA ASP A 62 -8.75 14.61 10.09
C ASP A 62 -7.76 15.36 9.18
N GLU A 63 -6.84 14.66 8.51
CA GLU A 63 -5.85 15.29 7.65
C GLU A 63 -6.24 15.30 6.16
N GLY A 64 -7.37 14.71 5.79
CA GLY A 64 -7.85 14.66 4.40
C GLY A 64 -7.09 13.67 3.51
N GLY A 65 -6.54 12.61 4.10
CA GLY A 65 -5.84 11.55 3.38
C GLY A 65 -6.75 10.81 2.40
N ARG A 66 -6.23 10.49 1.21
CA ARG A 66 -6.93 9.75 0.15
C ARG A 66 -6.50 8.29 0.09
N GLY A 67 -5.23 8.01 0.38
CA GLY A 67 -4.68 6.66 0.32
C GLY A 67 -3.32 6.55 0.97
N ALA A 68 -2.90 5.31 1.23
CA ALA A 68 -1.59 5.03 1.78
C ALA A 68 -1.03 3.70 1.25
N ASN A 69 0.26 3.67 0.95
CA ASN A 69 1.00 2.43 0.85
C ASN A 69 1.52 2.00 2.23
N VAL A 70 1.47 0.71 2.48
CA VAL A 70 1.87 0.14 3.77
C VAL A 70 2.98 -0.89 3.56
N THR A 71 4.08 -0.71 4.31
CA THR A 71 5.16 -1.70 4.31
C THR A 71 5.36 -2.27 5.72
N LEU A 72 6.45 -3.02 5.90
CA LEU A 72 6.78 -3.66 7.17
C LEU A 72 6.79 -2.65 8.34
N PRO A 73 6.29 -3.06 9.51
CA PRO A 73 5.71 -4.35 9.86
C PRO A 73 4.17 -4.36 9.77
N PHE A 74 3.53 -3.36 9.17
CA PHE A 74 2.12 -3.03 9.35
C PHE A 74 1.14 -3.66 8.35
N LYS A 75 1.59 -4.50 7.39
CA LYS A 75 0.71 -5.05 6.35
C LYS A 75 -0.47 -5.88 6.89
N GLU A 76 -0.26 -6.64 7.96
CA GLU A 76 -1.36 -7.37 8.62
C GLU A 76 -2.27 -6.44 9.45
N ALA A 77 -1.70 -5.40 10.07
CA ALA A 77 -2.48 -4.39 10.77
C ALA A 77 -3.37 -3.59 9.78
N ALA A 78 -2.84 -3.25 8.59
CA ALA A 78 -3.60 -2.61 7.52
C ALA A 78 -4.76 -3.48 7.04
N PHE A 79 -4.54 -4.78 6.88
CA PHE A 79 -5.60 -5.74 6.54
C PHE A 79 -6.70 -5.75 7.60
N ARG A 80 -6.34 -5.79 8.89
CA ARG A 80 -7.33 -5.76 10.00
C ARG A 80 -8.07 -4.43 10.13
N LEU A 81 -7.40 -3.32 9.79
CA LEU A 81 -7.97 -1.97 9.90
C LEU A 81 -9.08 -1.71 8.88
N ALA A 82 -8.99 -2.33 7.70
CA ALA A 82 -9.85 -2.05 6.57
C ALA A 82 -11.29 -2.50 6.79
N ASP A 83 -12.24 -1.67 6.33
CA ASP A 83 -13.67 -1.97 6.31
C ASP A 83 -14.00 -2.95 5.18
N GLU A 84 -13.29 -2.83 4.04
CA GLU A 84 -13.41 -3.73 2.88
C GLU A 84 -12.03 -4.20 2.43
N ARG A 85 -11.99 -5.40 1.84
CA ARG A 85 -10.74 -6.02 1.37
C ARG A 85 -10.92 -6.59 -0.03
N SER A 86 -9.92 -6.39 -0.86
CA SER A 86 -9.88 -7.05 -2.16
C SER A 86 -9.66 -8.57 -2.00
N PRO A 87 -10.03 -9.39 -2.99
CA PRO A 87 -9.72 -10.82 -2.97
C PRO A 87 -8.22 -11.11 -2.77
N ARG A 88 -7.34 -10.26 -3.30
CA ARG A 88 -5.89 -10.39 -3.13
C ARG A 88 -5.46 -10.12 -1.68
N ALA A 89 -6.02 -9.09 -1.05
CA ALA A 89 -5.76 -8.82 0.36
C ALA A 89 -6.29 -9.93 1.27
N GLU A 90 -7.49 -10.44 1.00
CA GLU A 90 -8.08 -11.56 1.75
C GLU A 90 -7.20 -12.81 1.68
N ALA A 91 -6.77 -13.20 0.49
CA ALA A 91 -5.96 -14.40 0.32
C ALA A 91 -4.55 -14.25 0.94
N ALA A 92 -3.95 -13.05 0.90
CA ALA A 92 -2.68 -12.78 1.55
C ALA A 92 -2.79 -12.63 3.09
N GLY A 93 -3.97 -12.29 3.62
CA GLY A 93 -4.15 -11.88 5.02
C GLY A 93 -3.30 -10.64 5.36
N ALA A 94 -3.02 -9.81 4.36
CA ALA A 94 -2.15 -8.65 4.48
C ALA A 94 -2.48 -7.62 3.38
N ALA A 95 -2.27 -6.34 3.65
CA ALA A 95 -2.50 -5.27 2.69
C ALA A 95 -1.27 -4.36 2.59
N ASN A 96 -0.90 -3.99 1.37
CA ASN A 96 0.14 -2.99 1.10
C ASN A 96 -0.43 -1.66 0.60
N THR A 97 -1.73 -1.59 0.38
CA THR A 97 -2.42 -0.43 -0.17
C THR A 97 -3.73 -0.21 0.58
N LEU A 98 -3.96 1.02 1.01
CA LEU A 98 -5.20 1.48 1.62
C LEU A 98 -5.74 2.65 0.80
N CYS A 99 -7.04 2.64 0.48
CA CYS A 99 -7.76 3.75 -0.11
C CYS A 99 -8.87 4.20 0.84
N PHE A 100 -9.12 5.52 0.90
CA PHE A 100 -10.21 6.07 1.68
C PHE A 100 -11.28 6.63 0.74
N ILE A 101 -12.43 5.96 0.68
CA ILE A 101 -13.52 6.26 -0.25
C ILE A 101 -14.83 6.27 0.52
N GLU A 102 -15.57 7.38 0.44
CA GLU A 102 -16.89 7.53 1.09
C GLU A 102 -16.90 7.18 2.58
N GLY A 103 -15.84 7.57 3.29
CA GLY A 103 -15.71 7.34 4.73
C GLY A 103 -15.26 5.93 5.12
N ARG A 104 -14.93 5.06 4.14
CA ARG A 104 -14.50 3.68 4.37
C ARG A 104 -13.06 3.46 3.93
N ILE A 105 -12.36 2.62 4.67
CA ILE A 105 -11.00 2.19 4.36
C ILE A 105 -11.07 0.88 3.57
N ILE A 106 -10.57 0.90 2.34
CA ILE A 106 -10.54 -0.25 1.44
C ILE A 106 -9.08 -0.71 1.32
N ALA A 107 -8.83 -1.99 1.56
CA ALA A 107 -7.50 -2.58 1.49
C ALA A 107 -7.30 -3.44 0.24
N ASP A 108 -6.10 -3.34 -0.33
CA ASP A 108 -5.65 -4.20 -1.42
C ASP A 108 -4.22 -4.71 -1.17
N ASN A 109 -3.85 -5.79 -1.87
CA ASN A 109 -2.49 -6.29 -1.90
C ASN A 109 -2.02 -6.44 -3.34
N THR A 110 -1.08 -5.58 -3.74
CA THR A 110 -0.53 -5.55 -5.10
C THR A 110 0.86 -6.19 -5.22
N ASP A 111 1.44 -6.68 -4.11
CA ASP A 111 2.81 -7.21 -4.10
C ASP A 111 2.98 -8.42 -5.01
N GLY A 112 2.07 -9.39 -4.92
CA GLY A 112 2.12 -10.61 -5.72
C GLY A 112 1.95 -10.33 -7.21
N ALA A 113 0.90 -9.60 -7.56
CA ALA A 113 0.63 -9.22 -8.94
C ALA A 113 1.79 -8.39 -9.54
N GLY A 114 2.36 -7.47 -8.76
CA GLY A 114 3.49 -6.66 -9.18
C GLY A 114 4.75 -7.48 -9.45
N LEU A 115 5.06 -8.45 -8.60
CA LEU A 115 6.22 -9.33 -8.80
C LEU A 115 6.05 -10.26 -10.02
N VAL A 116 4.86 -10.84 -10.18
CA VAL A 116 4.55 -11.70 -11.34
C VAL A 116 4.69 -10.90 -12.64
N ASP A 117 4.13 -9.69 -12.67
CA ASP A 117 4.23 -8.80 -13.83
C ASP A 117 5.69 -8.42 -14.15
N ASP A 118 6.50 -8.10 -13.15
CA ASP A 118 7.93 -7.77 -13.32
C ASP A 118 8.73 -8.98 -13.86
N ILE A 119 8.50 -10.18 -13.34
CA ILE A 119 9.13 -11.40 -13.84
C ILE A 119 8.77 -11.65 -15.30
N GLN A 120 7.50 -11.54 -15.64
CA GLN A 120 7.03 -11.81 -16.99
C GLN A 120 7.48 -10.76 -18.00
N ARG A 121 7.32 -9.48 -17.68
CA ARG A 121 7.62 -8.39 -18.62
C ARG A 121 9.10 -8.04 -18.68
N ARG A 122 9.78 -7.99 -17.55
CA ARG A 122 11.16 -7.52 -17.47
C ARG A 122 12.18 -8.64 -17.67
N LEU A 123 11.91 -9.83 -17.14
CA LEU A 123 12.79 -10.98 -17.30
C LEU A 123 12.38 -11.89 -18.45
N GLY A 124 11.21 -11.70 -19.04
CA GLY A 124 10.71 -12.53 -20.15
C GLY A 124 10.39 -13.97 -19.75
N VAL A 125 10.21 -14.25 -18.46
CA VAL A 125 9.98 -15.60 -17.92
C VAL A 125 8.49 -15.85 -17.75
N SER A 126 7.91 -16.81 -18.50
CA SER A 126 6.56 -17.29 -18.23
C SER A 126 6.57 -18.19 -16.99
N LEU A 127 5.75 -17.87 -16.01
CA LEU A 127 5.59 -18.69 -14.79
C LEU A 127 4.61 -19.85 -14.99
N GLN A 128 3.84 -19.86 -16.08
CA GLN A 128 2.83 -20.88 -16.34
C GLN A 128 3.47 -22.27 -16.48
N GLY A 129 2.99 -23.22 -15.69
CA GLY A 129 3.48 -24.61 -15.71
C GLY A 129 4.83 -24.82 -15.02
N LEU A 130 5.45 -23.79 -14.46
CA LEU A 130 6.69 -23.94 -13.68
C LEU A 130 6.40 -24.38 -12.24
N ARG A 131 7.34 -25.16 -11.70
CA ARG A 131 7.41 -25.41 -10.25
C ARG A 131 8.16 -24.26 -9.59
N VAL A 132 7.49 -23.51 -8.75
CA VAL A 132 8.07 -22.36 -8.03
C VAL A 132 8.24 -22.71 -6.55
N THR A 133 9.44 -22.46 -6.01
CA THR A 133 9.70 -22.60 -4.58
C THR A 133 9.73 -21.21 -3.95
N VAL A 134 8.89 -21.00 -2.93
CA VAL A 134 8.83 -19.75 -2.17
C VAL A 134 9.46 -19.99 -0.80
N LEU A 135 10.45 -19.18 -0.42
CA LEU A 135 11.09 -19.24 0.89
C LEU A 135 10.44 -18.21 1.82
N GLY A 136 9.68 -18.71 2.80
CA GLY A 136 8.93 -17.92 3.77
C GLY A 136 7.42 -18.12 3.66
N ALA A 137 6.70 -17.65 4.70
CA ALA A 137 5.24 -17.78 4.81
C ALA A 137 4.55 -16.49 5.30
N GLY A 138 5.24 -15.36 5.25
CA GLY A 138 4.69 -14.04 5.62
C GLY A 138 3.72 -13.50 4.56
N GLY A 139 3.13 -12.33 4.82
CA GLY A 139 2.17 -11.69 3.91
C GLY A 139 2.66 -11.53 2.47
N ALA A 140 3.94 -11.19 2.29
CA ALA A 140 4.55 -11.09 0.95
C ALA A 140 4.60 -12.46 0.24
N ALA A 141 4.99 -13.54 0.94
CA ALA A 141 5.00 -14.88 0.35
C ALA A 141 3.58 -15.35 0.01
N ARG A 142 2.61 -15.11 0.88
CA ARG A 142 1.20 -15.45 0.63
C ARG A 142 0.61 -14.71 -0.57
N SER A 143 1.01 -13.46 -0.79
CA SER A 143 0.52 -12.66 -1.94
C SER A 143 0.99 -13.18 -3.30
N LEU A 144 2.01 -14.05 -3.34
CA LEU A 144 2.52 -14.66 -4.56
C LEU A 144 1.78 -15.95 -4.97
N MET A 145 0.95 -16.50 -4.10
CA MET A 145 0.27 -17.78 -4.31
C MET A 145 -1.16 -17.63 -4.88
N LEU A 146 -1.45 -16.47 -5.47
CA LEU A 146 -2.77 -16.09 -5.99
C LEU A 146 -2.88 -16.17 -7.51
#